data_4eb42f8b1c21371b05eb63cae6a0668d
#
_entry.id   4eb42f8b1c21371b05eb63cae6a0668d
#
_cell.length_a   1.000
_cell.length_b   1.000
_cell.length_c   1.000
_cell.angle_alpha   90.00
_cell.angle_beta   90.00
_cell.angle_gamma   90.00
#
_symmetry.space_group_name_H-M   'P 1'
#
loop_
_entity.id
_entity.type
_entity.pdbx_description
1 polymer ?
#
loop_
_entity_poly.entity_id
_entity_poly.type
_entity_poly.pdbx_seq_one_letter_code
_entity_poly.pdbx_strand_id
1 'polypeptide(L)'
;HPDYPNKTRTEVRYKNDPDRWAKFVKFNFGQLSELNKTWKPDLYWFDGDWEQTAEAWDSKGIINLLRSTNPNVIVNSRIQGYGEYATPEQGVPVVRPADKYWELCMTMNDSWGYQHADTNYKTPFMLLRTFVDCLSMGGNLLLDIGPKEDGTIPAEQIAVLKEFGRWTKKHKEAIYETRAGIPCEHFQGYTTLNKAGDILYLYLPYKLSLIHISE
;
A
#
# COMPACT_ATOMS: atom_id res chain seq x y z
N HIS A 1 10.37 -19.45 -12.37
CA HIS A 1 9.70 -20.52 -13.11
C HIS A 1 10.71 -21.63 -13.43
N PRO A 2 10.36 -22.92 -13.32
CA PRO A 2 11.30 -24.05 -13.55
C PRO A 2 12.04 -24.00 -14.88
N ASP A 3 11.40 -23.47 -15.92
CA ASP A 3 11.98 -23.37 -17.27
C ASP A 3 12.95 -22.20 -17.46
N TYR A 4 13.03 -21.29 -16.47
CA TYR A 4 13.85 -20.08 -16.54
C TYR A 4 14.61 -19.81 -15.23
N PRO A 5 15.32 -20.79 -14.69
CA PRO A 5 16.10 -20.57 -13.49
C PRO A 5 17.25 -19.59 -13.76
N ASN A 6 17.43 -18.64 -12.88
CA ASN A 6 18.60 -17.74 -12.83
C ASN A 6 18.87 -16.87 -14.06
N LYS A 7 17.87 -16.62 -14.91
CA LYS A 7 18.02 -15.70 -16.04
C LYS A 7 17.55 -14.30 -15.70
N THR A 8 18.23 -13.31 -16.25
CA THR A 8 17.89 -11.91 -16.05
C THR A 8 16.57 -11.55 -16.75
N ARG A 9 15.90 -10.50 -16.26
CA ARG A 9 14.66 -9.98 -16.88
C ARG A 9 14.85 -9.61 -18.36
N THR A 10 16.06 -9.22 -18.76
CA THR A 10 16.38 -8.84 -20.13
C THR A 10 16.54 -10.03 -21.08
N GLU A 11 16.98 -11.19 -20.56
CA GLU A 11 17.24 -12.38 -21.38
C GLU A 11 16.01 -13.26 -21.59
N VAL A 12 15.07 -13.23 -20.62
CA VAL A 12 13.88 -14.09 -20.65
C VAL A 12 12.63 -13.23 -20.56
N ARG A 13 12.24 -12.64 -21.67
CA ARG A 13 11.00 -11.87 -21.79
C ARG A 13 10.00 -12.62 -22.65
N TYR A 14 8.78 -12.75 -22.19
CA TYR A 14 7.68 -13.32 -22.95
C TYR A 14 7.39 -12.59 -24.26
N LYS A 15 7.80 -11.31 -24.39
CA LYS A 15 7.71 -10.59 -25.66
C LYS A 15 8.43 -11.28 -26.82
N ASN A 16 9.39 -12.15 -26.49
CA ASN A 16 10.12 -12.96 -27.46
C ASN A 16 9.44 -14.32 -27.71
N ASP A 17 8.37 -14.65 -27.00
CA ASP A 17 7.56 -15.86 -27.12
C ASP A 17 6.07 -15.51 -26.93
N PRO A 18 5.42 -14.97 -27.97
CA PRO A 18 4.03 -14.49 -27.88
C PRO A 18 3.03 -15.59 -27.57
N ASP A 19 3.26 -16.82 -28.03
CA ASP A 19 2.38 -17.95 -27.75
C ASP A 19 2.39 -18.31 -26.25
N ARG A 20 3.55 -18.27 -25.65
CA ARG A 20 3.72 -18.51 -24.22
C ARG A 20 3.13 -17.41 -23.38
N TRP A 21 3.28 -16.16 -23.82
CA TRP A 21 2.64 -15.02 -23.18
C TRP A 21 1.12 -15.13 -23.24
N ALA A 22 0.53 -15.48 -24.39
CA ALA A 22 -0.90 -15.68 -24.52
C ALA A 22 -1.43 -16.79 -23.59
N LYS A 23 -0.69 -17.89 -23.41
CA LYS A 23 -1.02 -18.94 -22.45
C LYS A 23 -0.99 -18.42 -21.01
N PHE A 24 -0.01 -17.57 -20.67
CA PHE A 24 0.09 -16.96 -19.35
C PHE A 24 -1.07 -16.00 -19.07
N VAL A 25 -1.41 -15.12 -20.02
CA VAL A 25 -2.57 -14.21 -19.90
C VAL A 25 -3.85 -15.02 -19.70
N LYS A 26 -4.08 -16.07 -20.49
CA LYS A 26 -5.24 -16.96 -20.31
C LYS A 26 -5.28 -17.60 -18.92
N PHE A 27 -4.14 -18.05 -18.41
CA PHE A 27 -4.03 -18.61 -17.06
C PHE A 27 -4.37 -17.55 -15.99
N ASN A 28 -3.83 -16.35 -16.12
CA ASN A 28 -4.12 -15.21 -15.23
C ASN A 28 -5.63 -14.87 -15.20
N PHE A 29 -6.28 -14.81 -16.37
CA PHE A 29 -7.73 -14.63 -16.46
C PHE A 29 -8.50 -15.75 -15.78
N GLY A 30 -8.04 -17.00 -15.89
CA GLY A 30 -8.62 -18.15 -15.19
C GLY A 30 -8.58 -17.96 -13.67
N GLN A 31 -7.44 -17.60 -13.12
CA GLN A 31 -7.26 -17.33 -11.69
C GLN A 31 -8.12 -16.16 -11.21
N LEU A 32 -8.14 -15.04 -11.93
CA LEU A 32 -8.98 -13.89 -11.61
C LEU A 32 -10.46 -14.23 -11.66
N SER A 33 -10.89 -15.02 -12.64
CA SER A 33 -12.28 -15.50 -12.75
C SER A 33 -12.68 -16.37 -11.57
N GLU A 34 -11.79 -17.26 -11.12
CA GLU A 34 -12.02 -18.13 -9.96
C GLU A 34 -12.13 -17.30 -8.68
N LEU A 35 -11.20 -16.38 -8.42
CA LEU A 35 -11.24 -15.48 -7.27
C LEU A 35 -12.51 -14.63 -7.27
N ASN A 36 -12.84 -14.05 -8.43
CA ASN A 36 -14.00 -13.18 -8.57
C ASN A 36 -15.33 -13.90 -8.31
N LYS A 37 -15.46 -15.15 -8.76
CA LYS A 37 -16.66 -15.98 -8.55
C LYS A 37 -16.77 -16.48 -7.10
N THR A 38 -15.65 -16.92 -6.52
CA THR A 38 -15.62 -17.62 -5.24
C THR A 38 -15.65 -16.64 -4.06
N TRP A 39 -14.82 -15.61 -4.11
CA TRP A 39 -14.60 -14.71 -2.97
C TRP A 39 -15.19 -13.32 -3.15
N LYS A 40 -15.47 -12.91 -4.39
CA LYS A 40 -16.01 -11.57 -4.73
C LYS A 40 -15.28 -10.45 -4.01
N PRO A 41 -13.96 -10.31 -4.19
CA PRO A 41 -13.18 -9.31 -3.48
C PRO A 41 -13.70 -7.89 -3.73
N ASP A 42 -13.59 -7.04 -2.71
CA ASP A 42 -13.90 -5.61 -2.84
C ASP A 42 -12.72 -4.81 -3.39
N LEU A 43 -11.49 -5.36 -3.27
CA LEU A 43 -10.27 -4.74 -3.75
C LEU A 43 -9.32 -5.77 -4.35
N TYR A 44 -8.72 -5.42 -5.49
CA TYR A 44 -7.60 -6.14 -6.10
C TYR A 44 -6.34 -5.29 -6.08
N TRP A 45 -5.27 -5.88 -5.57
CA TRP A 45 -3.96 -5.29 -5.56
C TRP A 45 -3.05 -6.05 -6.54
N PHE A 46 -2.81 -5.45 -7.71
CA PHE A 46 -1.92 -6.00 -8.75
C PHE A 46 -0.49 -5.53 -8.53
N ASP A 47 0.46 -6.27 -9.12
CA ASP A 47 1.86 -5.92 -9.16
C ASP A 47 2.54 -6.48 -10.42
N GLY A 48 3.62 -5.81 -10.87
CA GLY A 48 4.39 -6.30 -12.02
C GLY A 48 3.85 -5.85 -13.39
N ASP A 49 2.94 -4.91 -13.46
CA ASP A 49 2.33 -4.43 -14.72
C ASP A 49 3.34 -3.81 -15.69
N TRP A 50 4.46 -3.28 -15.18
CA TRP A 50 5.56 -2.73 -15.98
C TRP A 50 6.28 -3.76 -16.88
N GLU A 51 6.02 -5.04 -16.67
CA GLU A 51 6.65 -6.10 -17.49
C GLU A 51 6.14 -6.10 -18.93
N GLN A 52 4.92 -5.60 -19.18
CA GLN A 52 4.29 -5.57 -20.50
C GLN A 52 3.37 -4.35 -20.64
N THR A 53 2.87 -4.12 -21.87
CA THR A 53 1.90 -3.04 -22.15
C THR A 53 0.49 -3.40 -21.69
N ALA A 54 -0.38 -2.40 -21.61
CA ALA A 54 -1.79 -2.58 -21.27
C ALA A 54 -2.51 -3.57 -22.22
N GLU A 55 -2.16 -3.51 -23.51
CA GLU A 55 -2.72 -4.40 -24.54
C GLU A 55 -2.23 -5.84 -24.34
N ALA A 56 -0.93 -6.02 -24.04
CA ALA A 56 -0.36 -7.34 -23.83
C ALA A 56 -0.92 -8.02 -22.55
N TRP A 57 -1.21 -7.25 -21.51
CA TRP A 57 -1.88 -7.71 -20.31
C TRP A 57 -3.38 -7.93 -20.51
N ASP A 58 -3.97 -7.32 -21.53
CA ASP A 58 -5.42 -7.13 -21.65
C ASP A 58 -6.03 -6.48 -20.39
N SER A 59 -5.41 -5.37 -19.95
CA SER A 59 -5.80 -4.67 -18.73
C SER A 59 -7.27 -4.27 -18.74
N LYS A 60 -7.80 -3.83 -19.89
CA LYS A 60 -9.22 -3.51 -20.06
C LYS A 60 -10.11 -4.74 -19.87
N GLY A 61 -9.71 -5.88 -20.42
CA GLY A 61 -10.42 -7.16 -20.25
C GLY A 61 -10.42 -7.60 -18.80
N ILE A 62 -9.30 -7.45 -18.09
CA ILE A 62 -9.22 -7.73 -16.64
C ILE A 62 -10.22 -6.86 -15.88
N ILE A 63 -10.23 -5.56 -16.07
CA ILE A 63 -11.18 -4.64 -15.38
C ILE A 63 -12.63 -5.04 -15.68
N ASN A 64 -12.96 -5.36 -16.93
CA ASN A 64 -14.30 -5.80 -17.30
C ASN A 64 -14.69 -7.11 -16.59
N LEU A 65 -13.76 -8.07 -16.50
CA LEU A 65 -13.98 -9.32 -15.78
C LEU A 65 -14.28 -9.05 -14.29
N LEU A 66 -13.47 -8.24 -13.63
CA LEU A 66 -13.65 -7.95 -12.20
C LEU A 66 -14.98 -7.25 -11.94
N ARG A 67 -15.32 -6.25 -12.73
CA ARG A 67 -16.56 -5.46 -12.59
C ARG A 67 -17.81 -6.21 -13.01
N SER A 68 -17.69 -7.30 -13.73
CA SER A 68 -18.85 -8.15 -14.09
C SER A 68 -19.53 -8.77 -12.87
N THR A 69 -18.81 -8.97 -11.77
CA THR A 69 -19.33 -9.55 -10.52
C THR A 69 -19.52 -8.49 -9.43
N ASN A 70 -18.57 -7.55 -9.32
CA ASN A 70 -18.63 -6.41 -8.39
C ASN A 70 -18.37 -5.10 -9.14
N PRO A 71 -19.42 -4.36 -9.55
CA PRO A 71 -19.25 -3.09 -10.28
C PRO A 71 -18.45 -2.03 -9.51
N ASN A 72 -18.38 -2.14 -8.18
CA ASN A 72 -17.73 -1.21 -7.29
C ASN A 72 -16.33 -1.69 -6.82
N VAL A 73 -15.80 -2.77 -7.43
CA VAL A 73 -14.47 -3.27 -7.07
C VAL A 73 -13.41 -2.20 -7.27
N ILE A 74 -12.54 -2.06 -6.29
CA ILE A 74 -11.42 -1.11 -6.32
C ILE A 74 -10.17 -1.85 -6.83
N VAL A 75 -9.41 -1.18 -7.70
CA VAL A 75 -8.19 -1.74 -8.27
C VAL A 75 -7.05 -0.72 -8.16
N ASN A 76 -5.87 -1.15 -7.72
CA ASN A 76 -4.71 -0.28 -7.64
C ASN A 76 -4.17 0.15 -9.02
N SER A 77 -3.31 1.16 -9.05
CA SER A 77 -2.76 1.71 -10.31
C SER A 77 -1.83 0.75 -11.08
N ARG A 78 -1.40 -0.37 -10.46
CA ARG A 78 -0.46 -1.34 -11.06
C ARG A 78 -1.16 -2.27 -12.05
N ILE A 79 -1.92 -1.67 -12.95
CA ILE A 79 -2.62 -2.31 -14.07
C ILE A 79 -2.59 -1.40 -15.30
N GLN A 80 -1.43 -0.82 -15.59
CA GLN A 80 -1.18 0.02 -16.76
C GLN A 80 -2.20 1.18 -16.90
N GLY A 81 -2.48 1.88 -15.79
CA GLY A 81 -3.31 3.09 -15.79
C GLY A 81 -4.82 2.88 -15.73
N TYR A 82 -5.29 1.65 -15.56
CA TYR A 82 -6.74 1.34 -15.45
C TYR A 82 -7.27 1.30 -14.00
N GLY A 83 -6.38 1.53 -13.00
CA GLY A 83 -6.74 1.50 -11.58
C GLY A 83 -7.22 2.85 -11.05
N GLU A 84 -7.75 2.85 -9.84
CA GLU A 84 -8.38 3.99 -9.19
C GLU A 84 -7.50 4.71 -8.17
N TYR A 85 -6.40 4.09 -7.69
CA TYR A 85 -5.57 4.69 -6.65
C TYR A 85 -4.07 4.39 -6.85
N ALA A 86 -3.23 5.37 -6.51
CA ALA A 86 -1.78 5.24 -6.61
C ALA A 86 -1.20 4.45 -5.43
N THR A 87 -0.09 3.75 -5.69
CA THR A 87 0.62 2.94 -4.69
C THR A 87 2.10 3.32 -4.62
N PRO A 88 2.46 4.52 -4.07
CA PRO A 88 3.84 4.83 -3.76
C PRO A 88 4.42 3.80 -2.80
N GLU A 89 5.74 3.60 -2.87
CA GLU A 89 6.40 2.46 -2.21
C GLU A 89 7.56 2.92 -1.34
N GLN A 90 7.69 2.35 -0.13
CA GLN A 90 8.76 2.49 0.85
C GLN A 90 8.99 3.90 1.43
N GLY A 91 8.65 4.97 0.75
CA GLY A 91 8.83 6.34 1.23
C GLY A 91 7.56 7.18 1.10
N VAL A 92 7.29 8.01 2.11
CA VAL A 92 6.19 8.96 2.04
C VAL A 92 6.47 9.96 0.90
N PRO A 93 5.52 10.19 0.00
CA PRO A 93 5.67 11.21 -1.05
C PRO A 93 5.99 12.59 -0.46
N VAL A 94 6.95 13.31 -1.06
CA VAL A 94 7.33 14.66 -0.61
C VAL A 94 6.18 15.66 -0.77
N VAL A 95 5.37 15.45 -1.80
CA VAL A 95 4.13 16.20 -2.05
C VAL A 95 2.98 15.24 -2.18
N ARG A 96 1.78 15.69 -1.82
CA ARG A 96 0.58 14.89 -1.97
C ARG A 96 0.45 14.39 -3.41
N PRO A 97 0.24 13.07 -3.63
CA PRO A 97 -0.06 12.54 -4.95
C PRO A 97 -1.25 13.25 -5.61
N ALA A 98 -1.17 13.42 -6.92
CA ALA A 98 -2.25 14.03 -7.72
C ALA A 98 -3.51 13.15 -7.76
N ASP A 99 -3.33 11.84 -7.58
CA ASP A 99 -4.43 10.89 -7.51
C ASP A 99 -5.35 11.18 -6.33
N LYS A 100 -6.64 11.07 -6.55
CA LYS A 100 -7.65 11.32 -5.51
C LYS A 100 -7.46 10.40 -4.31
N TYR A 101 -7.08 9.17 -4.57
CA TYR A 101 -6.81 8.14 -3.56
C TYR A 101 -5.42 7.58 -3.76
N TRP A 102 -4.75 7.27 -2.66
CA TRP A 102 -3.43 6.65 -2.67
C TRP A 102 -3.16 5.88 -1.39
N GLU A 103 -2.24 4.95 -1.47
CA GLU A 103 -1.85 4.07 -0.38
C GLU A 103 -0.34 3.86 -0.44
N LEU A 104 0.38 4.27 0.62
CA LEU A 104 1.79 3.93 0.75
C LEU A 104 1.91 2.46 1.12
N CYS A 105 2.61 1.66 0.32
CA CYS A 105 3.02 0.32 0.74
C CYS A 105 4.47 0.33 1.23
N MET A 106 4.71 -0.25 2.41
CA MET A 106 6.03 -0.32 3.00
C MET A 106 6.20 -1.52 3.92
N THR A 107 7.45 -1.92 4.10
CA THR A 107 7.85 -3.04 4.96
C THR A 107 8.08 -2.61 6.41
N MET A 108 7.96 -3.53 7.34
CA MET A 108 8.35 -3.31 8.74
C MET A 108 9.87 -3.34 8.98
N ASN A 109 10.61 -4.02 8.11
CA ASN A 109 12.08 -4.08 8.04
C ASN A 109 12.54 -3.69 6.63
N ASP A 110 13.68 -4.17 6.17
CA ASP A 110 14.21 -3.83 4.83
C ASP A 110 13.72 -4.81 3.74
N SER A 111 13.02 -5.88 4.10
CA SER A 111 12.62 -6.96 3.20
C SER A 111 11.10 -7.09 3.08
N TRP A 112 10.60 -7.35 1.86
CA TRP A 112 9.17 -7.61 1.61
C TRP A 112 8.69 -8.96 2.14
N GLY A 113 9.55 -9.95 2.22
CA GLY A 113 9.25 -11.24 2.83
C GLY A 113 10.12 -11.50 4.04
N TYR A 114 9.86 -12.60 4.75
CA TYR A 114 10.70 -13.01 5.86
C TYR A 114 12.14 -13.29 5.39
N GLN A 115 13.09 -12.63 6.05
CA GLN A 115 14.52 -12.86 5.87
C GLN A 115 15.16 -13.04 7.24
N HIS A 116 15.76 -14.21 7.49
CA HIS A 116 16.34 -14.53 8.78
C HIS A 116 17.42 -13.54 9.24
N ALA A 117 18.21 -13.03 8.30
CA ALA A 117 19.30 -12.09 8.57
C ALA A 117 18.85 -10.62 8.69
N ASP A 118 17.62 -10.30 8.30
CA ASP A 118 17.11 -8.93 8.36
C ASP A 118 16.44 -8.65 9.70
N THR A 119 17.21 -8.04 10.59
CA THR A 119 16.79 -7.64 11.93
C THR A 119 16.59 -6.13 12.07
N ASN A 120 16.65 -5.39 10.96
CA ASN A 120 16.53 -3.92 10.96
C ASN A 120 15.06 -3.46 10.98
N TYR A 121 14.37 -3.74 12.07
CA TYR A 121 12.97 -3.37 12.22
C TYR A 121 12.77 -1.89 12.50
N LYS A 122 11.83 -1.28 11.78
CA LYS A 122 11.35 0.08 12.07
C LYS A 122 10.67 0.11 13.43
N THR A 123 10.96 1.14 14.22
CA THR A 123 10.34 1.31 15.53
C THR A 123 8.85 1.66 15.41
N PRO A 124 8.03 1.38 16.43
CA PRO A 124 6.63 1.83 16.45
C PRO A 124 6.48 3.33 16.20
N PHE A 125 7.38 4.13 16.74
CA PHE A 125 7.38 5.59 16.54
C PHE A 125 7.62 5.98 15.07
N MET A 126 8.57 5.34 14.38
CA MET A 126 8.83 5.59 12.96
C MET A 126 7.60 5.26 12.11
N LEU A 127 6.99 4.10 12.37
CA LEU A 127 5.80 3.67 11.64
C LEU A 127 4.59 4.55 11.91
N LEU A 128 4.36 4.95 13.17
CA LEU A 128 3.29 5.87 13.52
C LEU A 128 3.48 7.24 12.89
N ARG A 129 4.72 7.75 12.86
CA ARG A 129 5.03 9.01 12.18
C ARG A 129 4.73 8.92 10.68
N THR A 130 5.18 7.85 10.02
CA THR A 130 4.86 7.60 8.60
C THR A 130 3.35 7.52 8.38
N PHE A 131 2.64 6.82 9.27
CA PHE A 131 1.20 6.68 9.16
C PHE A 131 0.46 8.02 9.26
N VAL A 132 0.76 8.83 10.27
CA VAL A 132 0.10 10.14 10.41
C VAL A 132 0.50 11.11 9.30
N ASP A 133 1.68 10.97 8.74
CA ASP A 133 2.12 11.72 7.56
C ASP A 133 1.25 11.35 6.33
N CYS A 134 1.06 10.07 6.07
CA CYS A 134 0.14 9.61 5.02
C CYS A 134 -1.28 10.16 5.23
N LEU A 135 -1.82 10.04 6.45
CA LEU A 135 -3.15 10.54 6.78
C LEU A 135 -3.28 12.04 6.56
N SER A 136 -2.26 12.82 6.93
CA SER A 136 -2.26 14.28 6.78
C SER A 136 -2.36 14.73 5.32
N MET A 137 -1.90 13.90 4.42
CA MET A 137 -2.00 14.09 2.96
C MET A 137 -3.20 13.37 2.34
N GLY A 138 -4.07 12.75 3.15
CA GLY A 138 -5.27 12.05 2.69
C GLY A 138 -5.00 10.68 2.08
N GLY A 139 -3.86 10.06 2.43
CA GLY A 139 -3.48 8.72 2.01
C GLY A 139 -3.77 7.65 3.05
N ASN A 140 -3.51 6.41 2.65
CA ASN A 140 -3.57 5.21 3.49
C ASN A 140 -2.18 4.58 3.63
N LEU A 141 -2.05 3.67 4.58
CA LEU A 141 -0.84 2.87 4.77
C LEU A 141 -1.16 1.38 4.65
N LEU A 142 -0.46 0.70 3.75
CA LEU A 142 -0.35 -0.76 3.68
C LEU A 142 0.99 -1.15 4.31
N LEU A 143 0.95 -1.66 5.53
CA LEU A 143 2.14 -2.11 6.25
C LEU A 143 2.33 -3.60 6.05
N ASP A 144 3.38 -3.97 5.32
CA ASP A 144 3.73 -5.34 5.00
C ASP A 144 4.37 -6.05 6.19
N ILE A 145 3.97 -7.30 6.41
CA ILE A 145 4.55 -8.23 7.37
C ILE A 145 5.20 -9.41 6.66
N GLY A 146 6.28 -9.95 7.23
CA GLY A 146 6.98 -11.12 6.68
C GLY A 146 6.73 -12.39 7.52
N PRO A 147 5.67 -13.17 7.27
CA PRO A 147 5.47 -14.45 7.96
C PRO A 147 6.60 -15.43 7.67
N LYS A 148 6.98 -16.20 8.68
CA LYS A 148 7.96 -17.30 8.54
C LYS A 148 7.37 -18.45 7.71
N GLU A 149 8.23 -19.41 7.35
CA GLU A 149 7.84 -20.60 6.59
C GLU A 149 6.78 -21.47 7.26
N ASP A 150 6.67 -21.40 8.59
CA ASP A 150 5.63 -22.09 9.38
C ASP A 150 4.31 -21.28 9.49
N GLY A 151 4.25 -20.12 8.85
CA GLY A 151 3.09 -19.21 8.89
C GLY A 151 3.03 -18.30 10.13
N THR A 152 3.98 -18.39 11.05
CA THR A 152 4.02 -17.51 12.22
C THR A 152 4.61 -16.15 11.88
N ILE A 153 4.13 -15.11 12.57
CA ILE A 153 4.69 -13.75 12.44
C ILE A 153 5.86 -13.61 13.42
N PRO A 154 7.00 -13.03 13.01
CA PRO A 154 8.12 -12.76 13.92
C PRO A 154 7.70 -11.99 15.18
N ALA A 155 8.28 -12.34 16.33
CA ALA A 155 7.91 -11.72 17.61
C ALA A 155 8.12 -10.21 17.63
N GLU A 156 9.16 -9.74 16.95
CA GLU A 156 9.49 -8.33 16.76
C GLU A 156 8.37 -7.58 16.03
N GLN A 157 7.88 -8.16 14.95
CA GLN A 157 6.75 -7.59 14.19
C GLN A 157 5.46 -7.58 15.01
N ILE A 158 5.19 -8.66 15.76
CA ILE A 158 4.03 -8.72 16.67
C ILE A 158 4.11 -7.62 17.73
N ALA A 159 5.27 -7.38 18.33
CA ALA A 159 5.46 -6.35 19.33
C ALA A 159 5.16 -4.95 18.76
N VAL A 160 5.68 -4.64 17.58
CA VAL A 160 5.44 -3.38 16.86
C VAL A 160 3.95 -3.22 16.51
N LEU A 161 3.31 -4.27 15.97
CA LEU A 161 1.88 -4.24 15.62
C LEU A 161 0.97 -4.03 16.83
N LYS A 162 1.29 -4.64 17.97
CA LYS A 162 0.53 -4.43 19.22
C LYS A 162 0.61 -2.98 19.68
N GLU A 163 1.77 -2.37 19.61
CA GLU A 163 1.95 -0.98 20.00
C GLU A 163 1.24 -0.03 19.01
N PHE A 164 1.39 -0.28 17.72
CA PHE A 164 0.68 0.43 16.67
C PHE A 164 -0.85 0.33 16.84
N GLY A 165 -1.36 -0.88 17.08
CA GLY A 165 -2.78 -1.14 17.31
C GLY A 165 -3.32 -0.48 18.58
N ARG A 166 -2.52 -0.45 19.66
CA ARG A 166 -2.88 0.27 20.89
C ARG A 166 -3.05 1.76 20.63
N TRP A 167 -2.14 2.36 19.88
CA TRP A 167 -2.17 3.78 19.54
C TRP A 167 -3.35 4.11 18.62
N THR A 168 -3.56 3.34 17.54
CA THR A 168 -4.67 3.58 16.60
C THR A 168 -6.03 3.42 17.27
N LYS A 169 -6.18 2.44 18.17
CA LYS A 169 -7.41 2.26 18.94
C LYS A 169 -7.70 3.45 19.85
N LYS A 170 -6.68 4.04 20.48
CA LYS A 170 -6.81 5.22 21.36
C LYS A 170 -7.19 6.46 20.56
N HIS A 171 -6.66 6.62 19.36
CA HIS A 171 -6.78 7.84 18.55
C HIS A 171 -7.69 7.67 17.32
N LYS A 172 -8.59 6.68 17.36
CA LYS A 172 -9.46 6.30 16.23
C LYS A 172 -10.22 7.46 15.59
N GLU A 173 -10.66 8.43 16.40
CA GLU A 173 -11.43 9.58 15.95
C GLU A 173 -10.64 10.49 15.01
N ALA A 174 -9.33 10.65 15.26
CA ALA A 174 -8.45 11.46 14.42
C ALA A 174 -7.94 10.70 13.16
N ILE A 175 -8.24 9.39 13.06
CA ILE A 175 -7.73 8.50 12.01
C ILE A 175 -8.83 8.14 11.01
N TYR A 176 -9.92 7.54 11.52
CA TYR A 176 -10.97 7.00 10.65
C TYR A 176 -11.98 8.07 10.27
N GLU A 177 -12.51 7.97 9.05
CA GLU A 177 -13.45 8.94 8.48
C GLU A 177 -12.91 10.38 8.45
N THR A 178 -11.60 10.51 8.33
CA THR A 178 -10.90 11.78 8.16
C THR A 178 -10.51 12.03 6.71
N ARG A 179 -10.08 13.24 6.44
CA ARG A 179 -9.50 13.68 5.17
C ARG A 179 -8.19 14.42 5.43
N ALA A 180 -7.46 14.74 4.38
CA ALA A 180 -6.23 15.52 4.46
C ALA A 180 -6.42 16.76 5.34
N GLY A 181 -5.40 17.06 6.15
CA GLY A 181 -5.38 18.23 7.01
C GLY A 181 -5.06 19.52 6.29
N ILE A 182 -4.61 20.52 7.04
CA ILE A 182 -4.14 21.80 6.52
C ILE A 182 -2.68 21.69 6.04
N PRO A 183 -2.23 22.57 5.12
CA PRO A 183 -0.85 22.61 4.66
C PRO A 183 0.16 22.76 5.82
N CYS A 184 1.33 22.12 5.67
CA CYS A 184 2.35 22.06 6.73
C CYS A 184 2.96 23.41 7.10
N GLU A 185 2.87 24.43 6.24
CA GLU A 185 3.28 25.80 6.53
C GLU A 185 2.44 26.49 7.61
N HIS A 186 1.25 25.97 7.89
CA HIS A 186 0.35 26.51 8.92
C HIS A 186 0.46 25.81 10.28
N PHE A 187 1.11 24.66 10.32
CA PHE A 187 1.29 23.89 11.56
C PHE A 187 2.53 23.01 11.50
N GLN A 188 3.42 23.16 12.46
CA GLN A 188 4.61 22.31 12.55
C GLN A 188 4.26 20.94 13.15
N GLY A 189 3.78 20.05 12.32
CA GLY A 189 3.30 18.71 12.66
C GLY A 189 2.42 18.15 11.56
N TYR A 190 1.62 17.15 11.89
CA TYR A 190 0.68 16.56 10.97
C TYR A 190 -0.74 16.87 11.39
N THR A 191 -1.65 16.97 10.45
CA THR A 191 -3.04 17.30 10.74
C THR A 191 -3.99 16.47 9.91
N THR A 192 -5.17 16.16 10.46
CA THR A 192 -6.31 15.63 9.70
C THR A 192 -7.55 16.45 10.01
N LEU A 193 -8.48 16.47 9.08
CA LEU A 193 -9.81 17.03 9.26
C LEU A 193 -10.83 15.91 9.36
N ASN A 194 -11.83 16.04 10.21
CA ASN A 194 -12.97 15.14 10.14
C ASN A 194 -13.70 15.29 8.79
N LYS A 195 -14.62 14.37 8.49
CA LYS A 195 -15.33 14.35 7.22
C LYS A 195 -16.13 15.64 6.93
N ALA A 196 -16.73 16.24 7.96
CA ALA A 196 -17.45 17.52 7.86
C ALA A 196 -16.51 18.70 7.64
N GLY A 197 -15.29 18.64 8.14
CA GLY A 197 -14.26 19.68 8.01
C GLY A 197 -14.36 20.78 9.05
N ASP A 198 -15.06 20.54 10.13
CA ASP A 198 -15.24 21.47 11.25
C ASP A 198 -14.38 21.10 12.49
N ILE A 199 -13.73 19.92 12.48
CA ILE A 199 -12.80 19.50 13.53
C ILE A 199 -11.42 19.25 12.88
N LEU A 200 -10.40 19.94 13.39
CA LEU A 200 -9.00 19.75 13.02
C LEU A 200 -8.28 18.97 14.12
N TYR A 201 -7.75 17.80 13.78
CA TYR A 201 -6.90 17.01 14.66
C TYR A 201 -5.43 17.36 14.43
N LEU A 202 -4.68 17.56 15.51
CA LEU A 202 -3.27 17.92 15.49
C LEU A 202 -2.42 16.77 16.03
N TYR A 203 -1.44 16.32 15.24
CA TYR A 203 -0.46 15.32 15.66
C TYR A 203 0.88 16.00 15.90
N LEU A 204 1.33 15.96 17.15
CA LEU A 204 2.62 16.52 17.57
C LEU A 204 3.65 15.40 17.62
N PRO A 205 4.55 15.31 16.62
CA PRO A 205 5.54 14.25 16.56
C PRO A 205 6.71 14.46 17.54
N TYR A 206 6.69 15.55 18.29
CA TYR A 206 7.74 15.96 19.22
C TYR A 206 7.20 16.08 20.63
N LYS A 207 8.04 15.72 21.61
CA LYS A 207 7.78 16.08 23.01
C LYS A 207 7.95 17.61 23.13
N LEU A 208 6.89 18.34 23.38
CA LEU A 208 6.97 19.77 23.64
C LEU A 208 7.82 19.98 24.89
N SER A 209 8.92 20.69 24.74
CA SER A 209 9.68 21.20 25.87
C SER A 209 9.00 22.47 26.37
N LEU A 210 8.60 22.50 27.65
CA LEU A 210 8.04 23.68 28.30
C LEU A 210 9.04 24.86 28.43
N ILE A 211 10.27 24.70 27.93
CA ILE A 211 11.35 25.69 28.06
C ILE A 211 11.22 26.83 27.01
N HIS A 212 10.29 26.76 26.08
CA HIS A 212 10.15 27.75 25.00
C HIS A 212 8.83 28.53 25.03
N ILE A 213 8.19 28.62 26.19
CA ILE A 213 7.13 29.62 26.46
C ILE A 213 7.76 30.71 27.30
N SER A 214 8.55 31.55 26.70
CA SER A 214 8.87 32.86 27.23
C SER A 214 8.48 33.90 26.20
N GLU A 215 7.41 34.61 26.56
CA GLU A 215 6.95 35.92 26.12
C GLU A 215 7.40 36.43 24.75
#